data_befe832ed3b9377ea9dbcfe5ef5f03b2
#
_entry.id   befe832ed3b9377ea9dbcfe5ef5f03b2
#
_cell.length_a   1.000
_cell.length_b   1.000
_cell.length_c   1.000
_cell.angle_alpha   90.00
_cell.angle_beta   90.00
_cell.angle_gamma   90.00
#
_symmetry.space_group_name_H-M   'P 1'
#
loop_
_entity.id
_entity.type
_entity.pdbx_description
1 polymer ?
#
loop_
_entity_poly.entity_id
_entity_poly.type
_entity_poly.pdbx_seq_one_letter_code
_entity_poly.pdbx_strand_id
1 'polypeptide(L)'
;MNILNRAKEKISAGGRLNFDDALALYEDNDILYLAESARRVKERKTGKKIFYTVNRHINLTNVCSANCPLCAFQCWSGDNRAFTLELSDVEEILHDAAQVKNLSEIHIVSSLHPNKNFDYYLDAVKLVKKFLPHVGINAFTPVEIVNFAKLSGKSFAEVLSELIGAGVTSLAGGGAEILSDRVREIICPKKCSAAQWLEVMRTAHKLGLKTNASMMYGHIETIQERVEHLIKIRELQDETGGFMAMMLFPFHPENTELGKKFNLRRVGAWEDLKMLALSRLVLDNFAHFKAFWVMLTLPIAQLALSFGADDLDGTIGEEKIIHAAGAKSSAGITRQKLEQIISECGYQPVERDSFYNKIFQRN
;
A
#
# COMPACT_ATOMS: atom_id res chain seq x y z
N MET A 1 0.79 35.64 -14.11
CA MET A 1 1.03 34.88 -12.84
C MET A 1 1.76 33.60 -13.24
N ASN A 2 2.87 33.24 -12.59
CA ASN A 2 3.55 32.02 -12.93
C ASN A 2 2.75 30.81 -12.38
N ILE A 3 2.98 29.61 -12.92
CA ILE A 3 2.23 28.38 -12.56
C ILE A 3 2.36 28.07 -11.07
N LEU A 4 3.56 28.22 -10.51
CA LEU A 4 3.80 27.97 -9.08
C LEU A 4 2.95 28.86 -8.16
N ASN A 5 2.89 30.16 -8.44
CA ASN A 5 2.07 31.08 -7.64
C ASN A 5 0.58 30.73 -7.73
N ARG A 6 0.10 30.39 -8.93
CA ARG A 6 -1.26 29.90 -9.14
C ARG A 6 -1.54 28.62 -8.34
N ALA A 7 -0.60 27.66 -8.32
CA ALA A 7 -0.72 26.44 -7.56
C ALA A 7 -0.79 26.72 -6.04
N LYS A 8 0.05 27.63 -5.52
CA LYS A 8 0.03 28.07 -4.12
C LYS A 8 -1.29 28.77 -3.74
N GLU A 9 -1.84 29.59 -4.62
CA GLU A 9 -3.16 30.22 -4.42
C GLU A 9 -4.28 29.17 -4.38
N LYS A 10 -4.28 28.19 -5.30
CA LYS A 10 -5.25 27.08 -5.28
C LYS A 10 -5.19 26.31 -3.96
N ILE A 11 -4.01 25.97 -3.46
CA ILE A 11 -3.85 25.28 -2.18
C ILE A 11 -4.46 26.10 -1.04
N SER A 12 -4.18 27.41 -1.01
CA SER A 12 -4.69 28.32 0.02
C SER A 12 -6.21 28.43 -0.01
N ALA A 13 -6.81 28.43 -1.21
CA ALA A 13 -8.25 28.46 -1.43
C ALA A 13 -8.94 27.07 -1.30
N GLY A 14 -8.20 26.01 -1.08
CA GLY A 14 -8.73 24.63 -1.06
C GLY A 14 -9.13 24.11 -2.46
N GLY A 15 -8.58 24.71 -3.50
CA GLY A 15 -8.83 24.32 -4.90
C GLY A 15 -8.02 23.11 -5.32
N ARG A 16 -8.50 22.46 -6.38
CA ARG A 16 -7.88 21.24 -6.93
C ARG A 16 -6.67 21.57 -7.81
N LEU A 17 -5.56 20.86 -7.58
CA LEU A 17 -4.35 20.97 -8.40
C LEU A 17 -4.52 20.18 -9.71
N ASN A 18 -4.05 20.74 -10.84
CA ASN A 18 -3.89 20.03 -12.09
C ASN A 18 -2.47 19.49 -12.25
N PHE A 19 -2.19 18.87 -13.40
CA PHE A 19 -0.89 18.29 -13.71
C PHE A 19 0.26 19.31 -13.63
N ASP A 20 0.11 20.45 -14.29
CA ASP A 20 1.14 21.52 -14.31
C ASP A 20 1.37 22.12 -12.94
N ASP A 21 0.30 22.31 -12.14
CA ASP A 21 0.39 22.80 -10.78
C ASP A 21 1.22 21.84 -9.90
N ALA A 22 1.00 20.51 -10.05
CA ALA A 22 1.73 19.48 -9.32
C ALA A 22 3.22 19.43 -9.72
N LEU A 23 3.53 19.55 -11.01
CA LEU A 23 4.92 19.62 -11.48
C LEU A 23 5.63 20.86 -10.95
N ALA A 24 5.01 22.03 -11.04
CA ALA A 24 5.60 23.27 -10.53
C ALA A 24 5.87 23.21 -9.02
N LEU A 25 4.98 22.60 -8.25
CA LEU A 25 5.18 22.38 -6.81
C LEU A 25 6.29 21.37 -6.52
N TYR A 26 6.45 20.35 -7.36
CA TYR A 26 7.56 19.41 -7.20
C TYR A 26 8.90 20.06 -7.54
N GLU A 27 8.97 20.91 -8.55
CA GLU A 27 10.18 21.61 -8.96
C GLU A 27 10.59 22.70 -7.96
N ASP A 28 9.63 23.25 -7.21
CA ASP A 28 9.90 24.18 -6.12
C ASP A 28 10.62 23.46 -4.96
N ASN A 29 11.74 24.03 -4.52
CA ASN A 29 12.52 23.45 -3.43
C ASN A 29 12.04 23.87 -2.02
N ASP A 30 10.91 24.56 -1.92
CA ASP A 30 10.31 24.96 -0.64
C ASP A 30 9.56 23.79 0.00
N ILE A 31 10.32 22.83 0.54
CA ILE A 31 9.74 21.67 1.22
C ILE A 31 8.94 22.04 2.47
N LEU A 32 9.28 23.17 3.13
CA LEU A 32 8.57 23.61 4.32
C LEU A 32 7.17 24.11 3.95
N TYR A 33 7.03 24.80 2.83
CA TYR A 33 5.72 25.18 2.31
C TYR A 33 4.86 23.95 1.97
N LEU A 34 5.47 22.94 1.32
CA LEU A 34 4.75 21.69 1.00
C LEU A 34 4.32 20.97 2.29
N ALA A 35 5.21 20.84 3.26
CA ALA A 35 4.92 20.21 4.55
C ALA A 35 3.74 20.89 5.26
N GLU A 36 3.82 22.22 5.43
CA GLU A 36 2.78 22.98 6.10
C GLU A 36 1.43 22.87 5.37
N SER A 37 1.44 22.95 4.05
CA SER A 37 0.24 22.82 3.23
C SER A 37 -0.40 21.44 3.34
N ALA A 38 0.39 20.37 3.23
CA ALA A 38 -0.06 18.99 3.36
C ALA A 38 -0.57 18.69 4.80
N ARG A 39 0.14 19.19 5.81
CA ARG A 39 -0.28 19.10 7.22
C ARG A 39 -1.65 19.75 7.44
N ARG A 40 -1.88 20.96 6.89
CA ARG A 40 -3.20 21.63 6.97
C ARG A 40 -4.31 20.82 6.32
N VAL A 41 -4.05 20.20 5.15
CA VAL A 41 -5.02 19.30 4.50
C VAL A 41 -5.33 18.09 5.39
N LYS A 42 -4.31 17.43 5.96
CA LYS A 42 -4.47 16.34 6.90
C LYS A 42 -5.29 16.76 8.13
N GLU A 43 -4.91 17.85 8.78
CA GLU A 43 -5.56 18.32 10.02
C GLU A 43 -7.03 18.72 9.81
N ARG A 44 -7.39 19.23 8.63
CA ARG A 44 -8.80 19.47 8.29
C ARG A 44 -9.62 18.17 8.19
N LYS A 45 -9.00 17.05 7.80
CA LYS A 45 -9.67 15.74 7.63
C LYS A 45 -9.71 14.93 8.93
N THR A 46 -8.61 14.85 9.66
CA THR A 46 -8.44 13.93 10.79
C THR A 46 -8.04 14.62 12.10
N GLY A 47 -7.84 15.95 12.09
CA GLY A 47 -7.39 16.71 13.26
C GLY A 47 -6.01 16.26 13.72
N LYS A 48 -5.87 16.06 15.02
CA LYS A 48 -4.65 15.59 15.66
C LYS A 48 -4.55 14.05 15.72
N LYS A 49 -5.49 13.32 15.15
CA LYS A 49 -5.52 11.86 15.19
C LYS A 49 -4.52 11.28 14.19
N ILE A 50 -3.76 10.30 14.66
CA ILE A 50 -2.93 9.44 13.83
C ILE A 50 -3.37 8.00 14.07
N PHE A 51 -3.69 7.33 12.99
CA PHE A 51 -4.23 5.98 13.01
C PHE A 51 -3.11 4.93 12.96
N TYR A 52 -3.40 3.77 13.56
CA TYR A 52 -2.62 2.55 13.44
C TYR A 52 -3.54 1.34 13.62
N THR A 53 -3.12 0.18 13.14
CA THR A 53 -3.85 -1.08 13.31
C THR A 53 -2.99 -2.13 14.01
N VAL A 54 -3.62 -3.09 14.69
CA VAL A 54 -2.94 -4.31 15.14
C VAL A 54 -3.18 -5.35 14.06
N ASN A 55 -2.18 -5.59 13.24
CA ASN A 55 -2.28 -6.46 12.06
C ASN A 55 -1.15 -7.50 12.01
N ARG A 56 -1.38 -8.55 11.24
CA ARG A 56 -0.38 -9.56 10.91
C ARG A 56 -0.38 -9.83 9.40
N HIS A 57 0.80 -9.95 8.82
CA HIS A 57 0.96 -10.30 7.42
C HIS A 57 1.13 -11.81 7.25
N ILE A 58 0.51 -12.35 6.20
CA ILE A 58 0.69 -13.73 5.76
C ILE A 58 1.06 -13.72 4.28
N ASN A 59 2.26 -14.23 3.96
CA ASN A 59 2.68 -14.45 2.59
C ASN A 59 2.57 -15.95 2.30
N LEU A 60 1.62 -16.36 1.47
CA LEU A 60 1.35 -17.77 1.19
C LEU A 60 2.48 -18.45 0.42
N THR A 61 3.17 -17.70 -0.44
CA THR A 61 4.32 -18.22 -1.21
C THR A 61 5.18 -17.07 -1.73
N ASN A 62 6.46 -17.34 -1.96
CA ASN A 62 7.36 -16.49 -2.73
C ASN A 62 7.70 -17.05 -4.12
N VAL A 63 7.21 -18.26 -4.45
CA VAL A 63 7.36 -18.83 -5.78
C VAL A 63 6.49 -18.07 -6.77
N CYS A 64 7.10 -17.43 -7.78
CA CYS A 64 6.42 -16.48 -8.65
C CYS A 64 6.75 -16.68 -10.13
N SER A 65 5.72 -16.82 -10.97
CA SER A 65 5.85 -16.91 -12.43
C SER A 65 6.08 -15.55 -13.12
N ALA A 66 5.86 -14.44 -12.40
CA ALA A 66 5.98 -13.11 -12.99
C ALA A 66 7.44 -12.67 -13.22
N ASN A 67 8.37 -13.13 -12.40
CA ASN A 67 9.82 -12.86 -12.53
C ASN A 67 10.13 -11.36 -12.78
N CYS A 68 9.62 -10.49 -11.92
CA CYS A 68 9.75 -9.04 -12.08
C CYS A 68 11.14 -8.58 -11.67
N PRO A 69 11.90 -7.82 -12.51
CA PRO A 69 13.22 -7.31 -12.16
C PRO A 69 13.26 -6.43 -10.91
N LEU A 70 12.14 -5.80 -10.55
CA LEU A 70 12.02 -4.97 -9.34
C LEU A 70 11.90 -5.79 -8.03
N CYS A 71 11.57 -7.09 -8.11
CA CYS A 71 11.15 -7.85 -6.94
C CYS A 71 12.28 -8.78 -6.44
N ALA A 72 12.77 -8.54 -5.23
CA ALA A 72 13.75 -9.39 -4.55
C ALA A 72 13.11 -10.55 -3.77
N PHE A 73 11.81 -10.49 -3.48
CA PHE A 73 11.10 -11.50 -2.72
C PHE A 73 10.81 -12.75 -3.54
N GLN A 74 10.58 -12.60 -4.85
CA GLN A 74 10.21 -13.68 -5.73
C GLN A 74 11.32 -14.71 -5.89
N CYS A 75 10.93 -15.99 -6.00
CA CYS A 75 11.80 -17.12 -6.30
C CYS A 75 11.18 -17.98 -7.40
N TRP A 76 11.96 -18.83 -8.03
CA TRP A 76 11.44 -19.94 -8.83
C TRP A 76 11.37 -21.23 -7.99
N SER A 77 10.58 -22.18 -8.44
CA SER A 77 10.53 -23.52 -7.83
C SER A 77 11.92 -24.17 -7.87
N GLY A 78 12.45 -24.54 -6.69
CA GLY A 78 13.79 -25.11 -6.58
C GLY A 78 14.89 -24.14 -6.11
N ASP A 79 14.60 -22.84 -5.98
CA ASP A 79 15.47 -21.92 -5.23
C ASP A 79 15.46 -22.33 -3.73
N ASN A 80 16.62 -22.27 -3.07
CA ASN A 80 16.74 -22.61 -1.64
C ASN A 80 15.96 -21.67 -0.70
N ARG A 81 15.57 -20.50 -1.18
CA ARG A 81 14.72 -19.52 -0.48
C ARG A 81 13.23 -19.74 -0.75
N ALA A 82 12.89 -20.65 -1.70
CA ALA A 82 11.50 -20.84 -2.09
C ALA A 82 10.70 -21.48 -0.96
N PHE A 83 9.50 -20.94 -0.73
CA PHE A 83 8.53 -21.54 0.16
C PHE A 83 7.12 -21.41 -0.42
N THR A 84 6.29 -22.34 -0.05
CA THR A 84 4.83 -22.30 -0.27
C THR A 84 4.20 -22.93 0.95
N LEU A 85 3.35 -22.19 1.64
CA LEU A 85 2.62 -22.68 2.80
C LEU A 85 1.55 -23.67 2.35
N GLU A 86 1.47 -24.80 3.01
CA GLU A 86 0.28 -25.65 2.92
C GLU A 86 -0.82 -25.09 3.85
N LEU A 87 -2.06 -25.53 3.67
CA LEU A 87 -3.17 -25.00 4.49
C LEU A 87 -2.99 -25.30 5.99
N SER A 88 -2.30 -26.41 6.35
CA SER A 88 -1.90 -26.70 7.73
C SER A 88 -0.95 -25.66 8.31
N ASP A 89 0.00 -25.15 7.52
CA ASP A 89 0.94 -24.13 7.97
C ASP A 89 0.20 -22.79 8.22
N VAL A 90 -0.81 -22.52 7.37
CA VAL A 90 -1.68 -21.35 7.57
C VAL A 90 -2.49 -21.51 8.86
N GLU A 91 -3.01 -22.69 9.18
CA GLU A 91 -3.71 -22.94 10.46
C GLU A 91 -2.81 -22.70 11.66
N GLU A 92 -1.55 -23.16 11.65
CA GLU A 92 -0.59 -22.89 12.73
C GLU A 92 -0.35 -21.38 12.93
N ILE A 93 -0.14 -20.65 11.83
CA ILE A 93 0.02 -19.19 11.86
C ILE A 93 -1.22 -18.52 12.47
N LEU A 94 -2.41 -19.02 12.16
CA LEU A 94 -3.67 -18.46 12.66
C LEU A 94 -3.92 -18.78 14.14
N HIS A 95 -3.46 -19.94 14.64
CA HIS A 95 -3.46 -20.25 16.06
C HIS A 95 -2.61 -19.24 16.86
N ASP A 96 -1.42 -18.90 16.37
CA ASP A 96 -0.56 -17.89 16.98
C ASP A 96 -1.19 -16.49 16.87
N ALA A 97 -1.78 -16.16 15.72
CA ALA A 97 -2.44 -14.89 15.50
C ALA A 97 -3.64 -14.68 16.44
N ALA A 98 -4.37 -15.74 16.78
CA ALA A 98 -5.49 -15.71 17.69
C ALA A 98 -5.10 -15.32 19.14
N GLN A 99 -3.82 -15.45 19.51
CA GLN A 99 -3.29 -15.02 20.81
C GLN A 99 -2.96 -13.51 20.84
N VAL A 100 -2.96 -12.83 19.68
CA VAL A 100 -2.64 -11.41 19.63
C VAL A 100 -3.84 -10.59 20.11
N LYS A 101 -3.65 -9.90 21.24
CA LYS A 101 -4.71 -9.04 21.81
C LYS A 101 -5.07 -7.91 20.84
N ASN A 102 -6.37 -7.77 20.55
CA ASN A 102 -6.94 -6.76 19.66
C ASN A 102 -6.47 -6.87 18.19
N LEU A 103 -6.08 -8.05 17.72
CA LEU A 103 -5.83 -8.27 16.30
C LEU A 103 -7.07 -7.82 15.50
N SER A 104 -6.89 -6.85 14.63
CA SER A 104 -7.98 -6.23 13.87
C SER A 104 -7.92 -6.49 12.37
N GLU A 105 -6.74 -6.89 11.86
CA GLU A 105 -6.56 -7.17 10.44
C GLU A 105 -5.54 -8.29 10.19
N ILE A 106 -5.88 -9.20 9.28
CA ILE A 106 -4.93 -10.08 8.60
C ILE A 106 -4.72 -9.54 7.19
N HIS A 107 -3.46 -9.33 6.82
CA HIS A 107 -3.07 -8.90 5.49
C HIS A 107 -2.48 -10.09 4.72
N ILE A 108 -3.10 -10.49 3.62
CA ILE A 108 -2.63 -11.58 2.77
C ILE A 108 -2.21 -11.02 1.42
N VAL A 109 -0.93 -11.14 1.11
CA VAL A 109 -0.35 -10.87 -0.21
C VAL A 109 0.56 -12.02 -0.58
N SER A 110 0.42 -12.52 -1.80
CA SER A 110 1.15 -13.69 -2.25
C SER A 110 1.84 -13.45 -3.58
N SER A 111 2.75 -14.34 -3.95
CA SER A 111 3.31 -14.42 -5.29
C SER A 111 2.40 -15.19 -6.24
N LEU A 112 2.61 -15.03 -7.55
CA LEU A 112 1.85 -15.74 -8.59
C LEU A 112 2.42 -17.15 -8.77
N HIS A 113 2.01 -18.08 -7.92
CA HIS A 113 2.52 -19.45 -7.93
C HIS A 113 2.09 -20.19 -9.22
N PRO A 114 3.00 -20.82 -9.98
CA PRO A 114 2.68 -21.41 -11.27
C PRO A 114 1.72 -22.62 -11.20
N ASN A 115 1.73 -23.35 -10.07
CA ASN A 115 1.02 -24.64 -9.93
C ASN A 115 -0.12 -24.60 -8.88
N LYS A 116 -0.37 -23.49 -8.19
CA LYS A 116 -1.52 -23.37 -7.29
C LYS A 116 -2.71 -22.77 -8.07
N ASN A 117 -3.88 -23.37 -7.95
CA ASN A 117 -5.14 -22.89 -8.53
C ASN A 117 -5.80 -21.82 -7.65
N PHE A 118 -6.89 -21.25 -8.10
CA PHE A 118 -7.62 -20.21 -7.36
C PHE A 118 -8.20 -20.74 -6.04
N ASP A 119 -8.63 -22.01 -6.00
CA ASP A 119 -9.24 -22.62 -4.81
C ASP A 119 -8.29 -22.63 -3.61
N TYR A 120 -6.98 -22.86 -3.83
CA TYR A 120 -5.97 -22.79 -2.78
C TYR A 120 -5.98 -21.43 -2.05
N TYR A 121 -6.04 -20.34 -2.79
CA TYR A 121 -6.09 -18.98 -2.22
C TYR A 121 -7.42 -18.70 -1.53
N LEU A 122 -8.51 -19.19 -2.11
CA LEU A 122 -9.85 -19.07 -1.55
C LEU A 122 -9.97 -19.82 -0.22
N ASP A 123 -9.42 -21.02 -0.14
CA ASP A 123 -9.42 -21.84 1.08
C ASP A 123 -8.55 -21.23 2.18
N ALA A 124 -7.42 -20.62 1.85
CA ALA A 124 -6.63 -19.84 2.81
C ALA A 124 -7.44 -18.69 3.42
N VAL A 125 -8.24 -17.97 2.63
CA VAL A 125 -9.13 -16.91 3.13
C VAL A 125 -10.23 -17.48 4.03
N LYS A 126 -10.85 -18.61 3.64
CA LYS A 126 -11.88 -19.30 4.45
C LYS A 126 -11.32 -19.74 5.80
N LEU A 127 -10.06 -20.21 5.84
CA LEU A 127 -9.38 -20.55 7.10
C LEU A 127 -9.25 -19.34 8.00
N VAL A 128 -8.78 -18.20 7.48
CA VAL A 128 -8.72 -16.96 8.27
C VAL A 128 -10.08 -16.61 8.82
N LYS A 129 -11.14 -16.66 8.01
CA LYS A 129 -12.51 -16.36 8.44
C LYS A 129 -13.03 -17.32 9.51
N LYS A 130 -12.66 -18.60 9.41
CA LYS A 130 -13.01 -19.65 10.38
C LYS A 130 -12.35 -19.42 11.74
N PHE A 131 -11.03 -19.16 11.74
CA PHE A 131 -10.25 -19.01 12.97
C PHE A 131 -10.41 -17.63 13.63
N LEU A 132 -10.59 -16.59 12.82
CA LEU A 132 -10.61 -15.18 13.24
C LEU A 132 -11.87 -14.47 12.68
N PRO A 133 -13.09 -14.88 13.08
CA PRO A 133 -14.34 -14.44 12.43
C PRO A 133 -14.60 -12.93 12.50
N HIS A 134 -13.99 -12.22 13.47
CA HIS A 134 -14.18 -10.79 13.71
C HIS A 134 -13.04 -9.92 13.15
N VAL A 135 -11.99 -10.53 12.59
CA VAL A 135 -10.83 -9.83 12.06
C VAL A 135 -11.08 -9.45 10.61
N GLY A 136 -10.69 -8.23 10.22
CA GLY A 136 -10.72 -7.80 8.83
C GLY A 136 -9.70 -8.57 7.99
N ILE A 137 -10.08 -8.96 6.79
CA ILE A 137 -9.21 -9.67 5.85
C ILE A 137 -8.89 -8.74 4.68
N ASN A 138 -7.71 -8.15 4.69
CA ASN A 138 -7.16 -7.36 3.59
C ASN A 138 -6.36 -8.29 2.68
N ALA A 139 -6.97 -8.78 1.62
CA ALA A 139 -6.38 -9.80 0.74
C ALA A 139 -6.83 -9.54 -0.70
N PHE A 140 -6.02 -9.67 -1.41
CA PHE A 140 -4.96 -9.76 -2.35
C PHE A 140 -4.71 -8.41 -3.04
N THR A 141 -3.88 -8.38 -4.08
CA THR A 141 -3.66 -7.21 -4.95
C THR A 141 -4.37 -7.39 -6.30
N PRO A 142 -4.61 -6.32 -7.07
CA PRO A 142 -5.15 -6.47 -8.43
C PRO A 142 -4.35 -7.39 -9.34
N VAL A 143 -3.03 -7.49 -9.13
CA VAL A 143 -2.18 -8.41 -9.88
C VAL A 143 -2.58 -9.87 -9.64
N GLU A 144 -2.88 -10.20 -8.37
CA GLU A 144 -3.34 -11.55 -8.00
C GLU A 144 -4.77 -11.80 -8.52
N ILE A 145 -5.66 -10.80 -8.47
CA ILE A 145 -7.02 -10.93 -9.01
C ILE A 145 -7.00 -11.21 -10.53
N VAL A 146 -6.16 -10.51 -11.29
CA VAL A 146 -5.98 -10.80 -12.74
C VAL A 146 -5.47 -12.21 -12.95
N ASN A 147 -4.53 -12.67 -12.13
CA ASN A 147 -4.03 -14.05 -12.19
C ASN A 147 -5.12 -15.07 -11.84
N PHE A 148 -5.90 -14.84 -10.79
CA PHE A 148 -7.01 -15.73 -10.39
C PHE A 148 -8.07 -15.83 -11.47
N ALA A 149 -8.42 -14.72 -12.11
CA ALA A 149 -9.32 -14.70 -13.25
C ALA A 149 -8.80 -15.57 -14.40
N LYS A 150 -7.51 -15.46 -14.72
CA LYS A 150 -6.85 -16.27 -15.74
C LYS A 150 -6.84 -17.77 -15.37
N LEU A 151 -6.51 -18.11 -14.13
CA LEU A 151 -6.43 -19.49 -13.65
C LEU A 151 -7.79 -20.21 -13.62
N SER A 152 -8.86 -19.46 -13.27
CA SER A 152 -10.21 -20.01 -13.11
C SER A 152 -11.10 -19.86 -14.35
N GLY A 153 -10.68 -19.07 -15.35
CA GLY A 153 -11.51 -18.74 -16.50
C GLY A 153 -12.70 -17.79 -16.17
N LYS A 154 -12.65 -17.13 -15.02
CA LYS A 154 -13.71 -16.25 -14.51
C LYS A 154 -13.42 -14.77 -14.80
N SER A 155 -14.45 -13.94 -14.80
CA SER A 155 -14.33 -12.47 -14.81
C SER A 155 -13.79 -11.95 -13.48
N PHE A 156 -13.30 -10.71 -13.46
CA PHE A 156 -12.87 -10.04 -12.22
C PHE A 156 -14.01 -9.94 -11.20
N ALA A 157 -15.23 -9.71 -11.65
CA ALA A 157 -16.40 -9.61 -10.79
C ALA A 157 -16.73 -10.95 -10.10
N GLU A 158 -16.65 -12.08 -10.82
CA GLU A 158 -16.86 -13.41 -10.25
C GLU A 158 -15.77 -13.76 -9.23
N VAL A 159 -14.49 -13.55 -9.56
CA VAL A 159 -13.36 -13.76 -8.63
C VAL A 159 -13.52 -12.93 -7.36
N LEU A 160 -13.82 -11.66 -7.49
CA LEU A 160 -14.01 -10.76 -6.36
C LEU A 160 -15.23 -11.16 -5.52
N SER A 161 -16.32 -11.56 -6.14
CA SER A 161 -17.53 -12.00 -5.44
C SER A 161 -17.28 -13.27 -4.62
N GLU A 162 -16.50 -14.23 -5.15
CA GLU A 162 -16.13 -15.43 -4.42
C GLU A 162 -15.20 -15.12 -3.23
N LEU A 163 -14.24 -14.22 -3.42
CA LEU A 163 -13.35 -13.75 -2.33
C LEU A 163 -14.14 -13.02 -1.23
N ILE A 164 -15.09 -12.17 -1.60
CA ILE A 164 -15.99 -11.51 -0.64
C ILE A 164 -16.82 -12.57 0.10
N GLY A 165 -17.36 -13.54 -0.61
CA GLY A 165 -18.11 -14.66 -0.01
C GLY A 165 -17.26 -15.52 0.93
N ALA A 166 -15.96 -15.66 0.66
CA ALA A 166 -15.01 -16.34 1.53
C ALA A 166 -14.62 -15.52 2.78
N GLY A 167 -14.84 -14.20 2.78
CA GLY A 167 -14.59 -13.34 3.93
C GLY A 167 -13.62 -12.18 3.71
N VAL A 168 -13.13 -11.94 2.47
CA VAL A 168 -12.32 -10.76 2.17
C VAL A 168 -13.12 -9.49 2.44
N THR A 169 -12.55 -8.57 3.20
CA THR A 169 -13.19 -7.30 3.61
C THR A 169 -12.62 -6.09 2.87
N SER A 170 -11.38 -6.18 2.42
CA SER A 170 -10.72 -5.11 1.64
C SER A 170 -9.64 -5.67 0.72
N LEU A 171 -9.29 -4.91 -0.32
CA LEU A 171 -8.24 -5.25 -1.27
C LEU A 171 -6.99 -4.39 -1.03
N ALA A 172 -5.82 -5.02 -1.08
CA ALA A 172 -4.56 -4.32 -0.99
C ALA A 172 -4.26 -3.51 -2.26
N GLY A 173 -3.65 -2.33 -2.09
CA GLY A 173 -3.30 -1.45 -3.20
C GLY A 173 -2.01 -1.80 -3.95
N GLY A 174 -1.35 -2.89 -3.57
CA GLY A 174 -0.08 -3.30 -4.16
C GLY A 174 -0.16 -3.66 -5.65
N GLY A 175 0.99 -3.79 -6.29
CA GLY A 175 1.09 -4.14 -7.70
C GLY A 175 0.80 -3.01 -8.68
N ALA A 176 0.35 -1.83 -8.21
CA ALA A 176 0.23 -0.64 -9.03
C ALA A 176 1.60 -0.20 -9.56
N GLU A 177 2.60 -0.29 -8.72
CA GLU A 177 3.96 0.23 -8.91
C GLU A 177 3.89 1.67 -9.43
N ILE A 178 3.92 1.83 -10.75
CA ILE A 178 3.60 3.05 -11.46
C ILE A 178 2.61 2.75 -12.59
N LEU A 179 1.59 3.58 -12.80
CA LEU A 179 0.57 3.39 -13.86
C LEU A 179 1.03 4.01 -15.18
N SER A 180 2.27 3.70 -15.58
CA SER A 180 2.89 4.01 -16.87
C SER A 180 3.28 2.70 -17.53
N ASP A 181 2.71 2.37 -18.68
CA ASP A 181 2.99 1.10 -19.37
C ASP A 181 4.44 1.05 -19.85
N ARG A 182 5.04 2.17 -20.27
CA ARG A 182 6.47 2.28 -20.58
C ARG A 182 7.34 1.76 -19.43
N VAL A 183 7.03 2.16 -18.22
CA VAL A 183 7.81 1.77 -17.04
C VAL A 183 7.49 0.31 -16.67
N ARG A 184 6.22 -0.08 -16.69
CA ARG A 184 5.77 -1.43 -16.32
C ARG A 184 6.38 -2.52 -17.20
N GLU A 185 6.53 -2.28 -18.50
CA GLU A 185 7.22 -3.18 -19.46
C GLU A 185 8.66 -3.49 -19.05
N ILE A 186 9.33 -2.59 -18.32
CA ILE A 186 10.70 -2.77 -17.86
C ILE A 186 10.75 -3.40 -16.46
N ILE A 187 9.92 -2.90 -15.52
CA ILE A 187 10.04 -3.28 -14.11
C ILE A 187 9.23 -4.52 -13.73
N CYS A 188 8.10 -4.76 -14.43
CA CYS A 188 7.17 -5.84 -14.11
C CYS A 188 6.38 -6.35 -15.34
N PRO A 189 7.06 -6.80 -16.42
CA PRO A 189 6.45 -7.04 -17.74
C PRO A 189 5.37 -8.12 -17.75
N LYS A 190 5.36 -9.01 -16.76
CA LYS A 190 4.36 -10.09 -16.64
C LYS A 190 3.25 -9.80 -15.61
N LYS A 191 3.25 -8.63 -14.97
CA LYS A 191 2.12 -8.18 -14.16
C LYS A 191 1.00 -7.64 -15.06
N CYS A 192 -0.18 -7.44 -14.49
CA CYS A 192 -1.28 -6.79 -15.19
C CYS A 192 -0.89 -5.39 -15.68
N SER A 193 -1.51 -4.93 -16.78
CA SER A 193 -1.34 -3.57 -17.30
C SER A 193 -1.90 -2.52 -16.32
N ALA A 194 -1.56 -1.25 -16.53
CA ALA A 194 -2.14 -0.14 -15.77
C ALA A 194 -3.68 -0.12 -15.89
N ALA A 195 -4.20 -0.34 -17.09
CA ALA A 195 -5.63 -0.39 -17.35
C ALA A 195 -6.33 -1.54 -16.61
N GLN A 196 -5.73 -2.74 -16.60
CA GLN A 196 -6.28 -3.89 -15.86
C GLN A 196 -6.26 -3.64 -14.35
N TRP A 197 -5.21 -3.03 -13.80
CA TRP A 197 -5.15 -2.69 -12.39
C TRP A 197 -6.30 -1.76 -11.98
N LEU A 198 -6.52 -0.69 -12.76
CA LEU A 198 -7.62 0.26 -12.54
C LEU A 198 -8.99 -0.41 -12.69
N GLU A 199 -9.15 -1.32 -13.66
CA GLU A 199 -10.43 -2.03 -13.88
C GLU A 199 -10.76 -3.00 -12.73
N VAL A 200 -9.77 -3.71 -12.17
CA VAL A 200 -9.96 -4.54 -10.97
C VAL A 200 -10.42 -3.68 -9.80
N MET A 201 -9.77 -2.52 -9.56
CA MET A 201 -10.19 -1.62 -8.48
C MET A 201 -11.59 -1.06 -8.69
N ARG A 202 -11.92 -0.62 -9.91
CA ARG A 202 -13.26 -0.18 -10.27
C ARG A 202 -14.31 -1.25 -10.02
N THR A 203 -14.00 -2.48 -10.40
CA THR A 203 -14.92 -3.64 -10.21
C THR A 203 -15.09 -3.95 -8.73
N ALA A 204 -14.00 -3.93 -7.94
CA ALA A 204 -14.06 -4.11 -6.50
C ALA A 204 -14.94 -3.05 -5.82
N HIS A 205 -14.79 -1.78 -6.20
CA HIS A 205 -15.60 -0.67 -5.67
C HIS A 205 -17.07 -0.81 -6.03
N LYS A 206 -17.40 -1.23 -7.28
CA LYS A 206 -18.79 -1.48 -7.69
C LYS A 206 -19.45 -2.62 -6.91
N LEU A 207 -18.67 -3.59 -6.44
CA LEU A 207 -19.12 -4.67 -5.56
C LEU A 207 -19.19 -4.25 -4.07
N GLY A 208 -18.88 -3.00 -3.76
CA GLY A 208 -18.88 -2.47 -2.38
C GLY A 208 -17.62 -2.75 -1.58
N LEU A 209 -16.62 -3.42 -2.18
CA LEU A 209 -15.35 -3.71 -1.51
C LEU A 209 -14.50 -2.43 -1.44
N LYS A 210 -14.02 -2.11 -0.25
CA LYS A 210 -13.08 -1.00 -0.06
C LYS A 210 -11.65 -1.45 -0.37
N THR A 211 -10.83 -0.51 -0.85
CA THR A 211 -9.46 -0.82 -1.26
C THR A 211 -8.47 0.26 -0.81
N ASN A 212 -7.17 -0.05 -0.91
CA ASN A 212 -6.11 0.93 -0.79
C ASN A 212 -5.51 1.21 -2.18
N ALA A 213 -4.80 2.34 -2.31
CA ALA A 213 -4.00 2.66 -3.47
C ALA A 213 -2.52 2.75 -3.09
N SER A 214 -1.62 2.48 -4.03
CA SER A 214 -0.19 2.64 -3.81
C SER A 214 0.53 3.17 -5.04
N MET A 215 1.69 3.79 -4.84
CA MET A 215 2.65 4.14 -5.87
C MET A 215 4.04 3.76 -5.41
N MET A 216 4.82 3.07 -6.26
CA MET A 216 6.26 2.88 -6.06
C MET A 216 7.01 3.95 -6.84
N TYR A 217 8.01 4.56 -6.22
CA TYR A 217 8.82 5.63 -6.81
C TYR A 217 10.30 5.48 -6.48
N GLY A 218 11.15 6.21 -7.23
CA GLY A 218 12.60 6.19 -7.03
C GLY A 218 13.29 5.06 -7.79
N HIS A 219 12.72 4.60 -8.91
CA HIS A 219 13.36 3.64 -9.81
C HIS A 219 13.71 4.27 -11.17
N ILE A 220 12.93 4.04 -12.23
CA ILE A 220 13.22 4.51 -13.60
C ILE A 220 12.11 5.41 -14.18
N GLU A 221 11.11 5.68 -13.36
CA GLU A 221 10.01 6.58 -13.71
C GLU A 221 10.46 8.05 -13.69
N THR A 222 9.77 8.88 -14.43
CA THR A 222 9.92 10.33 -14.40
C THR A 222 8.96 10.95 -13.38
N ILE A 223 9.20 12.21 -13.01
CA ILE A 223 8.26 12.94 -12.15
C ILE A 223 6.89 13.14 -12.82
N GLN A 224 6.88 13.31 -14.15
CA GLN A 224 5.63 13.39 -14.92
C GLN A 224 4.81 12.13 -14.76
N GLU A 225 5.43 10.96 -14.86
CA GLU A 225 4.75 9.67 -14.67
C GLU A 225 4.24 9.47 -13.24
N ARG A 226 4.94 10.00 -12.22
CA ARG A 226 4.42 10.00 -10.83
C ARG A 226 3.17 10.87 -10.72
N VAL A 227 3.17 12.06 -11.29
CA VAL A 227 2.01 12.96 -11.26
C VAL A 227 0.84 12.37 -12.05
N GLU A 228 1.09 11.79 -13.23
CA GLU A 228 0.07 11.09 -14.02
C GLU A 228 -0.56 9.93 -13.24
N HIS A 229 0.27 9.15 -12.52
CA HIS A 229 -0.21 8.07 -11.64
C HIS A 229 -1.17 8.61 -10.59
N LEU A 230 -0.80 9.67 -9.88
CA LEU A 230 -1.66 10.29 -8.86
C LEU A 230 -2.97 10.78 -9.46
N ILE A 231 -2.94 11.39 -10.66
CA ILE A 231 -4.15 11.86 -11.34
C ILE A 231 -5.07 10.70 -11.72
N LYS A 232 -4.54 9.61 -12.29
CA LYS A 232 -5.33 8.42 -12.63
C LYS A 232 -6.01 7.80 -11.39
N ILE A 233 -5.29 7.73 -10.27
CA ILE A 233 -5.85 7.26 -8.99
C ILE A 233 -6.94 8.20 -8.48
N ARG A 234 -6.72 9.52 -8.56
CA ARG A 234 -7.70 10.52 -8.15
C ARG A 234 -8.98 10.45 -8.98
N GLU A 235 -8.85 10.30 -10.30
CA GLU A 235 -9.98 10.17 -11.22
C GLU A 235 -10.81 8.92 -10.90
N LEU A 236 -10.17 7.79 -10.63
CA LEU A 236 -10.89 6.59 -10.18
C LEU A 236 -11.56 6.79 -8.82
N GLN A 237 -10.94 7.53 -7.91
CA GLN A 237 -11.56 7.87 -6.63
C GLN A 237 -12.76 8.82 -6.81
N ASP A 238 -12.69 9.79 -7.75
CA ASP A 238 -13.83 10.63 -8.10
C ASP A 238 -15.00 9.81 -8.67
N GLU A 239 -14.69 8.80 -9.48
CA GLU A 239 -15.69 7.90 -10.09
C GLU A 239 -16.37 7.00 -9.04
N THR A 240 -15.61 6.47 -8.08
CA THR A 240 -16.08 5.33 -7.29
C THR A 240 -16.13 5.55 -5.78
N GLY A 241 -15.30 6.45 -5.23
CA GLY A 241 -15.20 6.67 -3.79
C GLY A 241 -14.74 5.45 -2.98
N GLY A 242 -14.11 4.46 -3.62
CA GLY A 242 -13.80 3.16 -3.01
C GLY A 242 -12.46 3.09 -2.29
N PHE A 243 -11.49 3.96 -2.61
CA PHE A 243 -10.20 3.97 -1.94
C PHE A 243 -10.30 4.55 -0.53
N MET A 244 -9.70 3.85 0.44
CA MET A 244 -9.60 4.29 1.83
C MET A 244 -8.33 5.10 2.08
N ALA A 245 -7.18 4.58 1.63
CA ALA A 245 -5.89 5.18 1.90
C ALA A 245 -4.94 5.08 0.70
N MET A 246 -4.00 6.03 0.65
CA MET A 246 -2.85 6.02 -0.26
C MET A 246 -1.58 5.64 0.48
N MET A 247 -0.75 4.79 -0.12
CA MET A 247 0.59 4.43 0.34
C MET A 247 1.64 4.76 -0.72
N LEU A 248 2.73 5.35 -0.28
CA LEU A 248 3.88 5.65 -1.14
C LEU A 248 5.05 4.74 -0.76
N PHE A 249 5.56 3.99 -1.72
CA PHE A 249 6.61 3.01 -1.55
C PHE A 249 7.91 3.46 -2.22
N PRO A 250 8.91 3.93 -1.46
CA PRO A 250 10.24 4.16 -2.03
C PRO A 250 10.86 2.83 -2.47
N PHE A 251 11.40 2.81 -3.68
CA PHE A 251 12.05 1.61 -4.19
C PHE A 251 13.34 1.28 -3.42
N HIS A 252 13.50 0.02 -3.02
CA HIS A 252 14.70 -0.54 -2.40
C HIS A 252 15.45 -1.38 -3.44
N PRO A 253 16.55 -0.87 -4.01
CA PRO A 253 17.22 -1.49 -5.15
C PRO A 253 18.22 -2.57 -4.77
N GLU A 254 18.64 -2.69 -3.51
CA GLU A 254 19.88 -3.36 -3.08
C GLU A 254 19.99 -4.81 -3.56
N ASN A 255 18.92 -5.59 -3.47
CA ASN A 255 18.90 -7.01 -3.83
C ASN A 255 18.08 -7.29 -5.10
N THR A 256 17.80 -6.28 -5.93
CA THR A 256 16.96 -6.42 -7.11
C THR A 256 17.78 -6.46 -8.41
N GLU A 257 17.30 -7.16 -9.42
CA GLU A 257 17.89 -7.13 -10.76
C GLU A 257 17.82 -5.73 -11.39
N LEU A 258 16.68 -5.04 -11.16
CA LEU A 258 16.47 -3.68 -11.63
C LEU A 258 17.50 -2.71 -11.07
N GLY A 259 17.75 -2.79 -9.75
CA GLY A 259 18.72 -1.96 -9.06
C GLY A 259 20.14 -2.15 -9.63
N LYS A 260 20.54 -3.40 -9.87
CA LYS A 260 21.83 -3.73 -10.49
C LYS A 260 21.93 -3.25 -11.93
N LYS A 261 20.91 -3.52 -12.75
CA LYS A 261 20.88 -3.18 -14.19
C LYS A 261 21.01 -1.69 -14.44
N PHE A 262 20.35 -0.86 -13.65
CA PHE A 262 20.31 0.60 -13.82
C PHE A 262 21.18 1.36 -12.80
N ASN A 263 21.98 0.65 -11.99
CA ASN A 263 22.81 1.23 -10.91
C ASN A 263 21.99 2.17 -10.01
N LEU A 264 20.81 1.73 -9.60
CA LEU A 264 19.89 2.55 -8.82
C LEU A 264 20.33 2.63 -7.35
N ARG A 265 20.02 3.74 -6.73
CA ARG A 265 20.16 3.95 -5.28
C ARG A 265 18.81 4.32 -4.71
N ARG A 266 18.57 3.92 -3.47
CA ARG A 266 17.38 4.36 -2.76
C ARG A 266 17.37 5.89 -2.66
N VAL A 267 16.23 6.48 -2.92
CA VAL A 267 16.04 7.93 -2.74
C VAL A 267 16.21 8.32 -1.27
N GLY A 268 16.57 9.58 -1.02
CA GLY A 268 16.75 10.09 0.34
C GLY A 268 15.43 10.50 1.00
N ALA A 269 15.50 10.75 2.31
CA ALA A 269 14.36 11.20 3.11
C ALA A 269 13.69 12.48 2.58
N TRP A 270 14.47 13.36 1.97
CA TRP A 270 13.95 14.58 1.34
C TRP A 270 12.94 14.28 0.25
N GLU A 271 13.26 13.32 -0.63
CA GLU A 271 12.37 12.89 -1.70
C GLU A 271 11.13 12.16 -1.15
N ASP A 272 11.31 11.31 -0.13
CA ASP A 272 10.21 10.61 0.52
C ASP A 272 9.16 11.60 1.08
N LEU A 273 9.63 12.58 1.81
CA LEU A 273 8.77 13.59 2.44
C LEU A 273 8.14 14.54 1.42
N LYS A 274 8.90 14.93 0.39
CA LYS A 274 8.41 15.77 -0.72
C LYS A 274 7.30 15.07 -1.50
N MET A 275 7.52 13.81 -1.87
CA MET A 275 6.51 13.01 -2.58
C MET A 275 5.25 12.78 -1.76
N LEU A 276 5.39 12.54 -0.45
CA LEU A 276 4.24 12.38 0.43
C LEU A 276 3.41 13.66 0.50
N ALA A 277 4.05 14.80 0.74
CA ALA A 277 3.37 16.08 0.83
C ALA A 277 2.67 16.46 -0.50
N LEU A 278 3.37 16.30 -1.62
CA LEU A 278 2.79 16.55 -2.95
C LEU A 278 1.58 15.64 -3.21
N SER A 279 1.72 14.33 -2.93
CA SER A 279 0.62 13.37 -3.14
C SER A 279 -0.60 13.71 -2.29
N ARG A 280 -0.40 14.15 -1.03
CA ARG A 280 -1.51 14.60 -0.15
C ARG A 280 -2.25 15.81 -0.71
N LEU A 281 -1.51 16.72 -1.38
CA LEU A 281 -2.10 17.92 -2.01
C LEU A 281 -2.81 17.58 -3.32
N VAL A 282 -2.28 16.65 -4.12
CA VAL A 282 -2.86 16.24 -5.41
C VAL A 282 -4.10 15.35 -5.21
N LEU A 283 -4.06 14.41 -4.26
CA LEU A 283 -5.16 13.49 -3.96
C LEU A 283 -6.12 14.09 -2.92
N ASP A 284 -6.75 15.20 -3.28
CA ASP A 284 -7.67 15.97 -2.43
C ASP A 284 -8.90 15.17 -1.95
N ASN A 285 -9.29 14.13 -2.71
CA ASN A 285 -10.42 13.25 -2.46
C ASN A 285 -10.08 11.99 -1.63
N PHE A 286 -8.81 11.80 -1.20
CA PHE A 286 -8.42 10.72 -0.31
C PHE A 286 -8.60 11.11 1.16
N ALA A 287 -9.16 10.19 1.96
CA ALA A 287 -9.29 10.40 3.39
C ALA A 287 -7.94 10.25 4.10
N HIS A 288 -7.22 9.16 3.85
CA HIS A 288 -6.04 8.76 4.60
C HIS A 288 -4.79 8.58 3.76
N PHE A 289 -3.63 8.84 4.38
CA PHE A 289 -2.30 8.60 3.82
C PHE A 289 -1.45 7.83 4.83
N LYS A 290 -0.97 6.66 4.44
CA LYS A 290 -0.14 5.82 5.29
C LYS A 290 1.34 6.11 5.09
N ALA A 291 2.04 6.38 6.18
CA ALA A 291 3.51 6.34 6.22
C ALA A 291 3.94 4.93 6.63
N PHE A 292 4.17 4.06 5.64
CA PHE A 292 4.57 2.67 5.85
C PHE A 292 5.99 2.61 6.41
N TRP A 293 6.09 2.56 7.74
CA TRP A 293 7.35 2.71 8.48
C TRP A 293 8.41 1.66 8.12
N VAL A 294 8.01 0.48 7.65
CA VAL A 294 8.95 -0.58 7.26
C VAL A 294 9.81 -0.15 6.07
N MET A 295 9.22 0.54 5.09
CA MET A 295 9.94 1.04 3.92
C MET A 295 10.60 2.40 4.14
N LEU A 296 9.99 3.24 4.97
CA LEU A 296 10.48 4.60 5.24
C LEU A 296 11.53 4.66 6.35
N THR A 297 11.57 3.72 7.27
CA THR A 297 12.16 3.75 8.61
C THR A 297 11.33 4.53 9.62
N LEU A 298 11.44 4.19 10.91
CA LEU A 298 10.64 4.85 11.95
C LEU A 298 10.88 6.37 12.03
N PRO A 299 12.12 6.89 11.99
CA PRO A 299 12.35 8.35 12.04
C PRO A 299 11.71 9.10 10.87
N ILE A 300 11.77 8.55 9.64
CA ILE A 300 11.15 9.19 8.48
C ILE A 300 9.62 9.08 8.57
N ALA A 301 9.08 7.95 9.03
CA ALA A 301 7.64 7.80 9.24
C ALA A 301 7.09 8.77 10.30
N GLN A 302 7.85 9.06 11.37
CA GLN A 302 7.51 10.10 12.33
C GLN A 302 7.46 11.49 11.67
N LEU A 303 8.47 11.86 10.89
CA LEU A 303 8.48 13.14 10.17
C LEU A 303 7.33 13.23 9.16
N ALA A 304 6.99 12.13 8.51
CA ALA A 304 5.89 12.04 7.55
C ALA A 304 4.53 12.47 8.13
N LEU A 305 4.34 12.33 9.45
CA LEU A 305 3.13 12.82 10.14
C LEU A 305 2.95 14.34 10.03
N SER A 306 4.05 15.07 9.93
CA SER A 306 4.06 16.53 9.68
C SER A 306 4.00 16.88 8.19
N PHE A 307 4.12 15.90 7.30
CA PHE A 307 4.07 16.02 5.85
C PHE A 307 2.78 15.48 5.23
N GLY A 308 1.75 15.29 6.02
CA GLY A 308 0.41 14.95 5.54
C GLY A 308 -0.03 13.50 5.75
N ALA A 309 0.83 12.61 6.28
CA ALA A 309 0.42 11.28 6.71
C ALA A 309 -0.44 11.37 7.99
N ASP A 310 -1.44 10.51 8.06
CA ASP A 310 -2.33 10.37 9.23
C ASP A 310 -2.48 8.92 9.70
N ASP A 311 -1.63 8.01 9.16
CA ASP A 311 -1.66 6.59 9.51
C ASP A 311 -0.23 6.02 9.46
N LEU A 312 0.18 5.25 10.47
CA LEU A 312 1.47 4.55 10.54
C LEU A 312 1.37 3.08 10.11
N ASP A 313 0.27 2.69 9.45
CA ASP A 313 -0.08 1.32 9.12
C ASP A 313 -0.34 0.47 10.38
N GLY A 314 0.58 -0.43 10.76
CA GLY A 314 0.29 -1.27 11.91
C GLY A 314 1.50 -1.97 12.50
N THR A 315 1.19 -2.96 13.35
CA THR A 315 2.20 -3.77 14.04
C THR A 315 2.92 -4.74 13.11
N ILE A 316 2.25 -5.18 12.02
CA ILE A 316 2.75 -6.03 10.92
C ILE A 316 3.07 -7.46 11.36
N GLY A 317 3.71 -7.64 12.51
CA GLY A 317 4.13 -8.94 13.04
C GLY A 317 5.34 -9.51 12.31
N GLU A 318 5.25 -9.74 11.00
CA GLU A 318 6.34 -10.28 10.19
C GLU A 318 6.26 -9.72 8.76
N GLU A 319 7.24 -8.91 8.35
CA GLU A 319 7.35 -8.40 6.98
C GLU A 319 8.52 -9.08 6.26
N LYS A 320 8.25 -9.72 5.13
CA LYS A 320 9.24 -10.50 4.36
C LYS A 320 9.62 -9.85 3.04
N ILE A 321 8.69 -9.12 2.41
CA ILE A 321 8.82 -8.69 1.02
C ILE A 321 9.91 -7.62 0.88
N ILE A 322 9.82 -6.57 1.69
CA ILE A 322 10.76 -5.46 1.58
C ILE A 322 12.10 -5.75 2.26
N HIS A 323 12.11 -6.63 3.28
CA HIS A 323 13.37 -7.10 3.87
C HIS A 323 14.17 -7.94 2.87
N ALA A 324 13.53 -8.71 2.00
CA ALA A 324 14.21 -9.40 0.89
C ALA A 324 14.90 -8.39 -0.05
N ALA A 325 14.33 -7.20 -0.24
CA ALA A 325 14.91 -6.11 -1.05
C ALA A 325 16.03 -5.33 -0.33
N GLY A 326 16.28 -5.59 0.96
CA GLY A 326 17.39 -4.98 1.71
C GLY A 326 16.97 -3.91 2.74
N ALA A 327 15.68 -3.76 3.03
CA ALA A 327 15.24 -2.87 4.10
C ALA A 327 15.81 -3.29 5.46
N LYS A 328 16.19 -2.32 6.28
CA LYS A 328 16.86 -2.52 7.58
C LYS A 328 15.96 -2.23 8.78
N SER A 329 14.66 -2.03 8.55
CA SER A 329 13.68 -1.85 9.62
C SER A 329 13.49 -3.15 10.41
N SER A 330 12.85 -3.09 11.58
CA SER A 330 12.41 -4.29 12.31
C SER A 330 11.31 -5.03 11.53
N ALA A 331 11.19 -6.35 11.75
CA ALA A 331 10.14 -7.16 11.11
C ALA A 331 8.73 -6.84 11.63
N GLY A 332 8.63 -6.26 12.82
CA GLY A 332 7.39 -5.83 13.45
C GLY A 332 7.64 -4.80 14.54
N ILE A 333 6.59 -4.20 15.04
CA ILE A 333 6.62 -3.20 16.10
C ILE A 333 5.48 -3.43 17.09
N THR A 334 5.70 -3.12 18.36
CA THR A 334 4.64 -3.25 19.36
C THR A 334 3.65 -2.08 19.27
N ARG A 335 2.41 -2.33 19.71
CA ARG A 335 1.38 -1.31 19.87
C ARG A 335 1.87 -0.13 20.71
N GLN A 336 2.47 -0.42 21.87
CA GLN A 336 2.98 0.61 22.79
C GLN A 336 4.02 1.50 22.12
N LYS A 337 4.89 0.90 21.27
CA LYS A 337 5.91 1.66 20.55
C LYS A 337 5.29 2.56 19.48
N LEU A 338 4.25 2.12 18.76
CA LEU A 338 3.49 2.96 17.82
C LEU A 338 2.83 4.13 18.54
N GLU A 339 2.13 3.87 19.66
CA GLU A 339 1.50 4.92 20.46
C GLU A 339 2.50 5.93 21.00
N GLN A 340 3.66 5.47 21.47
CA GLN A 340 4.76 6.33 21.92
C GLN A 340 5.25 7.25 20.80
N ILE A 341 5.58 6.69 19.63
CA ILE A 341 6.07 7.41 18.47
C ILE A 341 5.10 8.51 18.03
N ILE A 342 3.81 8.20 17.99
CA ILE A 342 2.75 9.16 17.63
C ILE A 342 2.66 10.28 18.67
N SER A 343 2.68 9.92 19.95
CA SER A 343 2.56 10.89 21.06
C SER A 343 3.76 11.82 21.16
N GLU A 344 4.98 11.33 20.92
CA GLU A 344 6.22 12.12 20.86
C GLU A 344 6.16 13.22 19.78
N CYS A 345 5.39 12.99 18.71
CA CYS A 345 5.15 14.00 17.65
C CYS A 345 4.02 15.00 18.01
N GLY A 346 3.43 14.92 19.20
CA GLY A 346 2.33 15.79 19.62
C GLY A 346 0.98 15.45 18.99
N TYR A 347 0.80 14.22 18.49
CA TYR A 347 -0.43 13.70 17.93
C TYR A 347 -1.13 12.72 18.86
N GLN A 348 -2.41 12.44 18.59
CA GLN A 348 -3.23 11.48 19.35
C GLN A 348 -3.24 10.13 18.63
N PRO A 349 -2.69 9.06 19.23
CA PRO A 349 -2.77 7.73 18.66
C PRO A 349 -4.22 7.22 18.69
N VAL A 350 -4.66 6.61 17.60
CA VAL A 350 -6.00 6.03 17.45
C VAL A 350 -5.88 4.64 16.84
N GLU A 351 -6.15 3.61 17.62
CA GLU A 351 -6.27 2.26 17.10
C GLU A 351 -7.53 2.13 16.24
N ARG A 352 -7.39 1.57 15.05
CA ARG A 352 -8.46 1.41 14.05
C ARG A 352 -8.61 -0.03 13.59
N ASP A 353 -9.79 -0.35 13.10
CA ASP A 353 -10.02 -1.53 12.27
C ASP A 353 -9.60 -1.31 10.80
N SER A 354 -9.88 -2.28 9.94
CA SER A 354 -9.59 -2.20 8.49
C SER A 354 -10.35 -1.08 7.77
N PHE A 355 -11.43 -0.55 8.35
CA PHE A 355 -12.30 0.49 7.76
C PHE A 355 -12.17 1.86 8.41
N TYR A 356 -11.13 2.08 9.20
CA TYR A 356 -10.90 3.31 9.96
C TYR A 356 -11.93 3.60 11.07
N ASN A 357 -12.71 2.58 11.49
CA ASN A 357 -13.49 2.71 12.72
C ASN A 357 -12.56 2.62 13.92
N LYS A 358 -12.79 3.50 14.90
CA LYS A 358 -12.01 3.50 16.15
C LYS A 358 -12.31 2.23 16.95
N ILE A 359 -11.27 1.52 17.33
CA ILE A 359 -11.38 0.41 18.27
C ILE A 359 -11.35 0.98 19.69
N PHE A 360 -12.44 0.79 20.43
CA PHE A 360 -12.48 1.11 21.85
C PHE A 360 -11.83 -0.05 22.61
N GLN A 361 -10.87 0.26 23.46
CA GLN A 361 -10.26 -0.78 24.32
C GLN A 361 -11.37 -1.45 25.13
N ARG A 362 -11.56 -2.75 24.91
CA ARG A 362 -12.28 -3.58 25.87
C ARG A 362 -11.31 -3.81 27.05
N ASN A 363 -11.64 -3.24 28.20
CA ASN A 363 -10.91 -3.45 29.46
C ASN A 363 -10.80 -4.93 29.79
#